data_c8e24f0e9639bb8aa66c48e7282abf8e
#
_entry.id   c8e24f0e9639bb8aa66c48e7282abf8e
#
_cell.length_a   1.000
_cell.length_b   1.000
_cell.length_c   1.000
_cell.angle_alpha   90.00
_cell.angle_beta   90.00
_cell.angle_gamma   90.00
#
_symmetry.space_group_name_H-M   'P 1'
#
loop_
_entity.id
_entity.type
_entity.pdbx_description
1 polymer ?
#
loop_
_entity_poly.entity_id
_entity_poly.type
_entity_poly.pdbx_seq_one_letter_code
_entity_poly.pdbx_strand_id
1 'polypeptide(L)'
;GRRVWQYEPKDIPRQSTSGLLATASAIVFGSNDDRFFALDARTGKIVWETVIADKAKGYSNSSGPLVINGNVVQGLGGCERYKEDGCFISAYDTATGKRLWKFETVARVGETGGETWGKLPNLLRAGGDTWITGSYDPVLNLTYWGVAQPKPWVRTSRNAGSSDSALYTSSTLALNPNTGNAC
;
A
#
# COMPACT_ATOMS: atom_id res chain seq x y z
N GLY A 1 18.19 19.07 20.71
CA GLY A 1 17.10 19.95 20.27
C GLY A 1 15.98 20.02 21.32
N ARG A 2 15.18 21.07 21.27
CA ARG A 2 14.02 21.23 22.16
C ARG A 2 12.81 20.53 21.54
N ARG A 3 12.08 19.67 22.33
CA ARG A 3 10.79 19.12 21.91
C ARG A 3 9.77 20.24 21.77
N VAL A 4 9.11 20.34 20.62
CA VAL A 4 8.07 21.35 20.34
C VAL A 4 6.69 20.80 20.73
N TRP A 5 6.40 19.56 20.35
CA TRP A 5 5.18 18.82 20.69
C TRP A 5 5.45 17.32 20.69
N GLN A 6 4.48 16.54 21.14
CA GLN A 6 4.46 15.10 21.12
C GLN A 6 3.04 14.64 20.79
N TYR A 7 2.92 13.65 19.93
CA TYR A 7 1.67 12.98 19.61
C TYR A 7 1.76 11.50 20.02
N GLU A 8 0.77 11.03 20.74
CA GLU A 8 0.62 9.62 21.09
C GLU A 8 -0.76 9.16 20.58
N PRO A 9 -0.81 8.27 19.56
CA PRO A 9 -2.08 7.72 19.09
C PRO A 9 -2.76 6.94 20.23
N LYS A 10 -4.06 7.14 20.38
CA LYS A 10 -4.88 6.34 21.31
C LYS A 10 -5.10 4.96 20.67
N ASP A 11 -5.12 3.93 21.53
CA ASP A 11 -5.48 2.55 21.17
C ASP A 11 -4.59 1.85 20.15
N ILE A 12 -3.39 2.39 19.88
CA ILE A 12 -2.38 1.73 19.07
C ILE A 12 -1.32 1.15 20.01
N PRO A 13 -1.06 -0.16 19.99
CA PRO A 13 0.08 -0.73 20.69
C PRO A 13 1.37 -0.01 20.25
N ARG A 14 2.29 0.25 21.20
CA ARG A 14 3.61 0.82 20.91
C ARG A 14 4.33 -0.06 19.88
N GLN A 15 4.15 0.24 18.62
CA GLN A 15 4.86 -0.40 17.52
C GLN A 15 5.43 0.70 16.63
N SER A 16 6.58 0.41 16.01
CA SER A 16 7.28 1.34 15.14
C SER A 16 6.37 1.87 14.03
N THR A 17 6.26 3.18 13.95
CA THR A 17 5.76 3.86 12.75
C THR A 17 6.74 3.61 11.61
N SER A 18 6.26 3.07 10.52
CA SER A 18 7.06 2.93 9.32
C SER A 18 6.94 4.17 8.46
N GLY A 19 8.01 4.92 8.42
CA GLY A 19 8.11 6.10 7.56
C GLY A 19 7.27 7.30 8.03
N LEU A 20 7.91 8.43 8.03
CA LEU A 20 7.32 9.72 8.35
C LEU A 20 7.67 10.67 7.22
N LEU A 21 6.67 11.34 6.67
CA LEU A 21 6.88 12.34 5.63
C LEU A 21 6.37 13.70 6.08
N ALA A 22 7.24 14.71 5.96
CA ALA A 22 6.89 16.09 6.22
C ALA A 22 6.50 16.79 4.92
N THR A 23 5.34 17.43 4.91
CA THR A 23 4.97 18.44 3.91
C THR A 23 5.22 19.84 4.46
N ALA A 24 4.92 20.89 3.70
CA ALA A 24 5.09 22.28 4.18
C ALA A 24 4.26 22.62 5.45
N SER A 25 3.16 21.92 5.68
CA SER A 25 2.22 22.21 6.78
C SER A 25 1.82 21.01 7.62
N ALA A 26 2.06 19.79 7.14
CA ALA A 26 1.62 18.57 7.83
C ALA A 26 2.73 17.51 7.86
N ILE A 27 2.63 16.64 8.86
CA ILE A 27 3.41 15.41 8.97
C ILE A 27 2.45 14.25 8.74
N VAL A 28 2.70 13.47 7.69
CA VAL A 28 1.91 12.29 7.36
C VAL A 28 2.67 11.03 7.74
N PHE A 29 2.02 10.12 8.42
CA PHE A 29 2.60 8.82 8.76
C PHE A 29 1.55 7.71 8.75
N GLY A 30 2.01 6.50 8.47
CA GLY A 30 1.20 5.28 8.60
C GLY A 30 1.44 4.61 9.95
N SER A 31 0.42 3.98 10.49
CA SER A 31 0.50 3.15 11.69
C SER A 31 0.32 1.67 11.33
N ASN A 32 0.83 0.78 12.18
CA ASN A 32 0.75 -0.67 11.98
C ASN A 32 -0.67 -1.26 12.09
N ASP A 33 -1.65 -0.45 12.42
CA ASP A 33 -3.06 -0.81 12.45
C ASP A 33 -3.80 -0.33 11.20
N ASP A 34 -3.07 -0.10 10.12
CA ASP A 34 -3.57 0.26 8.80
C ASP A 34 -4.33 1.58 8.75
N ARG A 35 -3.87 2.55 9.55
CA ARG A 35 -4.34 3.94 9.50
C ARG A 35 -3.27 4.90 9.02
N PHE A 36 -3.70 5.96 8.34
CA PHE A 36 -2.92 7.15 8.11
C PHE A 36 -3.36 8.28 9.01
N PHE A 37 -2.38 9.06 9.44
CA PHE A 37 -2.57 10.29 10.19
C PHE A 37 -1.86 11.43 9.47
N ALA A 38 -2.51 12.60 9.39
CA ALA A 38 -1.84 13.85 9.13
C ALA A 38 -1.93 14.74 10.37
N LEU A 39 -0.78 15.21 10.83
CA LEU A 39 -0.66 16.11 11.97
C LEU A 39 -0.21 17.49 11.47
N ASP A 40 -0.79 18.55 12.01
CA ASP A 40 -0.26 19.89 11.81
C ASP A 40 1.19 19.96 12.31
N ALA A 41 2.11 20.37 11.45
CA ALA A 41 3.54 20.30 11.72
C ALA A 41 3.99 21.22 12.88
N ARG A 42 3.23 22.26 13.20
CA ARG A 42 3.55 23.21 14.27
C ARG A 42 2.98 22.81 15.63
N THR A 43 1.81 22.19 15.62
CA THR A 43 1.04 21.95 16.86
C THR A 43 0.93 20.47 17.23
N GLY A 44 1.20 19.55 16.30
CA GLY A 44 1.02 18.10 16.48
C GLY A 44 -0.44 17.66 16.58
N LYS A 45 -1.41 18.54 16.29
CA LYS A 45 -2.83 18.19 16.29
C LYS A 45 -3.19 17.39 15.03
N ILE A 46 -4.11 16.44 15.18
CA ILE A 46 -4.65 15.67 14.03
C ILE A 46 -5.37 16.66 13.10
N VAL A 47 -5.00 16.64 11.83
CA VAL A 47 -5.70 17.31 10.72
C VAL A 47 -6.74 16.36 10.15
N TRP A 48 -6.32 15.11 9.86
CA TRP A 48 -7.21 14.03 9.43
C TRP A 48 -6.62 12.66 9.82
N GLU A 49 -7.50 11.67 9.86
CA GLU A 49 -7.19 10.26 10.06
C GLU A 49 -8.00 9.44 9.04
N THR A 50 -7.38 8.42 8.45
CA THR A 50 -8.02 7.57 7.45
C THR A 50 -7.61 6.11 7.66
N VAL A 51 -8.60 5.19 7.68
CA VAL A 51 -8.36 3.75 7.64
C VAL A 51 -8.03 3.36 6.20
N ILE A 52 -6.85 2.77 5.99
CA ILE A 52 -6.38 2.36 4.65
C ILE A 52 -6.73 0.92 4.32
N ALA A 53 -6.73 0.05 5.32
CA ALA A 53 -7.09 -1.36 5.19
C ALA A 53 -7.70 -1.90 6.49
N ASP A 54 -8.37 -3.04 6.40
CA ASP A 54 -8.96 -3.71 7.55
C ASP A 54 -7.90 -4.60 8.24
N LYS A 55 -7.42 -4.17 9.38
CA LYS A 55 -6.44 -4.92 10.19
C LYS A 55 -6.92 -6.34 10.54
N ALA A 56 -8.21 -6.54 10.74
CA ALA A 56 -8.75 -7.86 11.05
C ALA A 56 -8.54 -8.87 9.90
N LYS A 57 -8.38 -8.37 8.67
CA LYS A 57 -8.01 -9.17 7.50
C LYS A 57 -6.51 -9.48 7.41
N GLY A 58 -5.72 -9.02 8.38
CA GLY A 58 -4.29 -9.30 8.50
C GLY A 58 -3.39 -8.40 7.66
N TYR A 59 -3.90 -7.29 7.14
CA TYR A 59 -3.05 -6.28 6.52
C TYR A 59 -2.09 -5.65 7.53
N SER A 60 -1.01 -5.10 7.01
CA SER A 60 -0.04 -4.36 7.81
C SER A 60 0.55 -3.21 6.98
N ASN A 61 0.79 -2.10 7.65
CA ASN A 61 1.39 -0.93 7.04
C ASN A 61 2.82 -0.77 7.55
N SER A 62 3.79 -1.26 6.78
CA SER A 62 5.22 -1.21 7.13
C SER A 62 6.05 -0.36 6.18
N SER A 63 5.51 0.04 5.01
CA SER A 63 6.23 0.92 4.08
C SER A 63 6.07 2.39 4.46
N GLY A 64 7.08 3.21 4.15
CA GLY A 64 6.95 4.65 4.25
C GLY A 64 6.06 5.22 3.15
N PRO A 65 5.22 6.23 3.43
CA PRO A 65 4.45 6.90 2.40
C PRO A 65 5.34 7.73 1.47
N LEU A 66 4.92 7.87 0.21
CA LEU A 66 5.45 8.87 -0.73
C LEU A 66 4.45 9.99 -0.91
N VAL A 67 4.91 11.25 -0.88
CA VAL A 67 4.06 12.36 -1.32
C VAL A 67 4.47 12.81 -2.72
N ILE A 68 3.52 12.77 -3.62
CA ILE A 68 3.70 13.07 -5.05
C ILE A 68 2.52 13.93 -5.49
N ASN A 69 2.79 15.14 -5.98
CA ASN A 69 1.76 16.03 -6.55
C ASN A 69 0.53 16.24 -5.64
N GLY A 70 0.74 16.35 -4.33
CA GLY A 70 -0.38 16.51 -3.38
C GLY A 70 -1.08 15.19 -2.99
N ASN A 71 -0.59 14.05 -3.45
CA ASN A 71 -1.11 12.73 -3.10
C ASN A 71 -0.14 11.99 -2.18
N VAL A 72 -0.66 11.30 -1.18
CA VAL A 72 0.08 10.31 -0.38
C VAL A 72 -0.12 8.94 -1.02
N VAL A 73 0.94 8.35 -1.55
CA VAL A 73 0.89 7.01 -2.15
C VAL A 73 1.50 5.99 -1.19
N GLN A 74 0.81 4.88 -0.98
CA GLN A 74 1.16 3.86 -0.01
C GLN A 74 0.93 2.45 -0.53
N GLY A 75 1.91 1.58 -0.31
CA GLY A 75 1.79 0.13 -0.43
C GLY A 75 1.43 -0.54 0.88
N LEU A 76 1.08 -1.81 0.84
CA LEU A 76 0.70 -2.62 2.01
C LEU A 76 1.48 -3.94 2.08
N GLY A 77 1.54 -4.49 3.28
CA GLY A 77 1.97 -5.84 3.59
C GLY A 77 0.86 -6.67 4.25
N GLY A 78 1.20 -7.89 4.72
CA GLY A 78 0.25 -8.80 5.36
C GLY A 78 -0.70 -9.48 4.38
N CYS A 79 -0.28 -9.64 3.13
CA CYS A 79 -1.09 -10.17 2.04
C CYS A 79 -0.87 -11.67 1.79
N GLU A 80 -0.08 -12.32 2.62
CA GLU A 80 0.17 -13.75 2.55
C GLU A 80 -0.98 -14.64 3.04
N ARG A 81 -1.97 -14.07 3.72
CA ARG A 81 -3.16 -14.79 4.19
C ARG A 81 -4.22 -14.81 3.11
N TYR A 82 -4.91 -15.96 2.99
CA TYR A 82 -6.03 -16.09 2.08
C TYR A 82 -7.19 -15.19 2.49
N LYS A 83 -7.66 -14.38 1.54
CA LYS A 83 -8.78 -13.45 1.70
C LYS A 83 -9.34 -13.08 0.32
N GLU A 84 -10.61 -12.68 0.27
CA GLU A 84 -11.23 -12.24 -0.98
C GLU A 84 -10.60 -10.97 -1.54
N ASP A 85 -10.15 -10.05 -0.68
CA ASP A 85 -9.47 -8.82 -1.08
C ASP A 85 -7.98 -9.10 -1.36
N GLY A 86 -7.43 -8.51 -2.41
CA GLY A 86 -6.02 -8.56 -2.74
C GLY A 86 -5.16 -7.60 -1.94
N CYS A 87 -3.86 -7.70 -2.14
CA CYS A 87 -2.94 -6.64 -1.81
C CYS A 87 -3.08 -5.48 -2.78
N PHE A 88 -2.74 -4.28 -2.36
CA PHE A 88 -2.92 -3.09 -3.20
C PHE A 88 -1.95 -1.96 -2.86
N ILE A 89 -1.79 -1.06 -3.81
CA ILE A 89 -1.23 0.27 -3.64
C ILE A 89 -2.38 1.26 -3.71
N SER A 90 -2.37 2.30 -2.92
CA SER A 90 -3.43 3.31 -2.92
C SER A 90 -2.89 4.71 -2.73
N ALA A 91 -3.62 5.71 -3.22
CA ALA A 91 -3.30 7.11 -3.01
C ALA A 91 -4.42 7.85 -2.28
N TYR A 92 -4.00 8.84 -1.51
CA TYR A 92 -4.87 9.67 -0.69
C TYR A 92 -4.52 11.13 -0.89
N ASP A 93 -5.52 11.98 -0.90
CA ASP A 93 -5.33 13.43 -0.94
C ASP A 93 -4.66 13.92 0.36
N THR A 94 -3.56 14.66 0.25
CA THR A 94 -2.78 15.11 1.40
C THR A 94 -3.51 16.08 2.31
N ALA A 95 -4.50 16.82 1.80
CA ALA A 95 -5.23 17.81 2.57
C ALA A 95 -6.40 17.21 3.35
N THR A 96 -7.02 16.15 2.81
CA THR A 96 -8.29 15.61 3.32
C THR A 96 -8.21 14.18 3.81
N GLY A 97 -7.17 13.42 3.43
CA GLY A 97 -7.06 11.99 3.69
C GLY A 97 -8.01 11.12 2.87
N LYS A 98 -8.77 11.71 1.92
CA LYS A 98 -9.69 10.96 1.06
C LYS A 98 -8.91 10.08 0.07
N ARG A 99 -9.30 8.79 -0.03
CA ARG A 99 -8.71 7.90 -1.03
C ARG A 99 -9.09 8.34 -2.44
N LEU A 100 -8.07 8.50 -3.29
CA LEU A 100 -8.19 8.94 -4.68
C LEU A 100 -8.27 7.75 -5.65
N TRP A 101 -7.40 6.77 -5.45
CA TRP A 101 -7.37 5.54 -6.25
C TRP A 101 -6.81 4.36 -5.44
N LYS A 102 -7.00 3.15 -6.00
CA LYS A 102 -6.50 1.88 -5.49
C LYS A 102 -6.12 1.02 -6.70
N PHE A 103 -4.94 0.42 -6.67
CA PHE A 103 -4.47 -0.55 -7.66
C PHE A 103 -4.22 -1.89 -6.97
N GLU A 104 -4.91 -2.94 -7.41
CA GLU A 104 -4.71 -4.30 -6.88
C GLU A 104 -3.39 -4.87 -7.43
N THR A 105 -2.50 -5.32 -6.54
CA THR A 105 -1.21 -5.93 -6.91
C THR A 105 -1.30 -7.43 -7.17
N VAL A 106 -2.50 -7.98 -7.05
CA VAL A 106 -2.88 -9.35 -7.38
C VAL A 106 -4.09 -9.29 -8.30
N ALA A 107 -3.92 -9.62 -9.57
CA ALA A 107 -5.00 -9.57 -10.55
C ALA A 107 -6.15 -10.53 -10.18
N ARG A 108 -7.38 -10.01 -10.21
CA ARG A 108 -8.58 -10.72 -9.81
C ARG A 108 -9.23 -11.45 -10.97
N VAL A 109 -10.10 -12.40 -10.68
CA VAL A 109 -10.91 -13.09 -11.69
C VAL A 109 -11.73 -12.05 -12.46
N GLY A 110 -11.64 -12.07 -13.79
CA GLY A 110 -12.35 -11.14 -14.67
C GLY A 110 -11.64 -9.80 -14.92
N GLU A 111 -10.51 -9.53 -14.25
CA GLU A 111 -9.69 -8.36 -14.50
C GLU A 111 -8.54 -8.66 -15.45
N THR A 112 -7.94 -7.61 -16.01
CA THR A 112 -6.73 -7.73 -16.84
C THR A 112 -5.62 -8.41 -16.04
N GLY A 113 -5.06 -9.49 -16.61
CA GLY A 113 -4.05 -10.32 -15.93
C GLY A 113 -4.62 -11.38 -15.00
N GLY A 114 -5.93 -11.42 -14.78
CA GLY A 114 -6.59 -12.42 -13.94
C GLY A 114 -6.41 -13.85 -14.44
N GLU A 115 -6.31 -14.03 -15.75
CA GLU A 115 -6.04 -15.31 -16.43
C GLU A 115 -4.67 -15.89 -16.06
N THR A 116 -3.71 -15.04 -15.70
CA THR A 116 -2.33 -15.43 -15.33
C THR A 116 -2.24 -16.17 -13.98
N TRP A 117 -3.33 -16.24 -13.25
CA TRP A 117 -3.48 -17.00 -12.01
C TRP A 117 -4.14 -18.38 -12.26
N GLY A 118 -4.30 -18.78 -13.53
CA GLY A 118 -5.01 -20.00 -13.89
C GLY A 118 -6.45 -20.01 -13.39
N LYS A 119 -6.89 -21.13 -12.82
CA LYS A 119 -8.26 -21.31 -12.31
C LYS A 119 -8.42 -20.97 -10.82
N LEU A 120 -7.43 -20.35 -10.19
CA LEU A 120 -7.54 -20.02 -8.77
C LEU A 120 -8.66 -18.99 -8.51
N PRO A 121 -9.56 -19.25 -7.56
CA PRO A 121 -10.53 -18.26 -7.11
C PRO A 121 -9.83 -17.12 -6.35
N ASN A 122 -10.45 -15.97 -6.24
CA ASN A 122 -9.86 -14.79 -5.60
C ASN A 122 -9.38 -15.06 -4.17
N LEU A 123 -10.14 -15.82 -3.39
CA LEU A 123 -9.77 -16.22 -2.01
C LEU A 123 -8.37 -16.85 -1.92
N LEU A 124 -7.95 -17.61 -2.94
CA LEU A 124 -6.67 -18.33 -2.93
C LEU A 124 -5.52 -17.56 -3.64
N ARG A 125 -5.78 -16.36 -4.15
CA ARG A 125 -4.79 -15.50 -4.77
C ARG A 125 -4.18 -14.58 -3.71
N ALA A 126 -3.08 -15.01 -3.10
CA ALA A 126 -2.42 -14.31 -2.01
C ALA A 126 -0.99 -13.88 -2.38
N GLY A 127 -0.41 -12.99 -1.57
CA GLY A 127 0.88 -12.35 -1.81
C GLY A 127 0.71 -10.99 -2.51
N GLY A 128 1.73 -10.57 -3.26
CA GLY A 128 1.71 -9.26 -3.92
C GLY A 128 1.94 -8.10 -2.97
N ASP A 129 2.59 -8.35 -1.83
CA ASP A 129 2.92 -7.34 -0.83
C ASP A 129 3.80 -6.24 -1.42
N THR A 130 3.54 -5.00 -1.03
CA THR A 130 4.31 -3.80 -1.39
C THR A 130 4.82 -3.11 -0.11
N TRP A 131 5.52 -3.87 0.71
CA TRP A 131 5.96 -3.49 2.05
C TRP A 131 7.21 -2.59 2.07
N ILE A 132 7.85 -2.38 0.91
CA ILE A 132 8.95 -1.43 0.74
C ILE A 132 8.41 -0.17 0.08
N THR A 133 8.85 0.98 0.56
CA THR A 133 8.52 2.29 -0.04
C THR A 133 8.93 2.34 -1.51
N GLY A 134 8.04 2.80 -2.37
CA GLY A 134 8.32 3.00 -3.79
C GLY A 134 9.25 4.19 -4.06
N SER A 135 9.49 4.48 -5.32
CA SER A 135 10.22 5.65 -5.79
C SER A 135 9.39 6.45 -6.80
N TYR A 136 9.79 7.68 -7.08
CA TYR A 136 9.09 8.56 -8.01
C TYR A 136 10.06 9.20 -9.01
N ASP A 137 9.70 9.16 -10.26
CA ASP A 137 10.37 9.87 -11.36
C ASP A 137 9.51 11.08 -11.76
N PRO A 138 9.97 12.32 -11.46
CA PRO A 138 9.20 13.52 -11.79
C PRO A 138 9.22 13.87 -13.28
N VAL A 139 10.17 13.34 -14.06
CA VAL A 139 10.25 13.60 -15.51
C VAL A 139 9.19 12.78 -16.25
N LEU A 140 9.06 11.50 -15.88
CA LEU A 140 8.07 10.60 -16.47
C LEU A 140 6.71 10.69 -15.77
N ASN A 141 6.65 11.33 -14.60
CA ASN A 141 5.48 11.34 -13.71
C ASN A 141 4.99 9.91 -13.40
N LEU A 142 5.93 9.03 -13.02
CA LEU A 142 5.68 7.64 -12.68
C LEU A 142 6.20 7.32 -11.29
N THR A 143 5.45 6.52 -10.55
CA THR A 143 5.89 5.91 -9.29
C THR A 143 6.14 4.42 -9.49
N TYR A 144 7.25 3.92 -8.94
CA TYR A 144 7.71 2.54 -9.10
C TYR A 144 7.63 1.79 -7.77
N TRP A 145 7.04 0.60 -7.82
CA TRP A 145 6.80 -0.23 -6.64
C TRP A 145 7.25 -1.67 -6.87
N GLY A 146 8.10 -2.18 -5.99
CA GLY A 146 8.43 -3.60 -5.95
C GLY A 146 7.25 -4.39 -5.37
N VAL A 147 6.79 -5.38 -6.11
CA VAL A 147 5.69 -6.28 -5.72
C VAL A 147 6.26 -7.64 -5.36
N ALA A 148 6.01 -8.11 -4.15
CA ALA A 148 6.50 -9.37 -3.65
C ALA A 148 5.87 -10.58 -4.37
N GLN A 149 6.44 -11.76 -4.10
CA GLN A 149 6.04 -13.02 -4.72
C GLN A 149 4.60 -13.43 -4.37
N PRO A 150 3.97 -14.29 -5.22
CA PRO A 150 2.67 -14.89 -4.89
C PRO A 150 2.80 -15.88 -3.73
N LYS A 151 1.72 -16.11 -3.01
CA LYS A 151 1.67 -17.04 -1.87
C LYS A 151 0.62 -18.13 -2.09
N PRO A 152 0.93 -19.38 -1.69
CA PRO A 152 2.27 -19.90 -1.35
C PRO A 152 3.25 -19.68 -2.51
N TRP A 153 4.53 -19.43 -2.21
CA TRP A 153 5.50 -19.07 -3.25
C TRP A 153 5.85 -20.22 -4.22
N VAL A 154 5.67 -21.47 -3.80
CA VAL A 154 5.88 -22.64 -4.66
C VAL A 154 4.71 -22.81 -5.63
N ARG A 155 4.99 -22.87 -6.93
CA ARG A 155 3.96 -22.95 -8.00
C ARG A 155 3.02 -24.13 -7.84
N THR A 156 3.57 -25.33 -7.56
CA THR A 156 2.78 -26.56 -7.37
C THR A 156 1.81 -26.44 -6.18
N SER A 157 2.17 -25.73 -5.12
CA SER A 157 1.28 -25.48 -3.97
C SER A 157 0.08 -24.59 -4.32
N ARG A 158 0.17 -23.83 -5.41
CA ARG A 158 -0.93 -23.01 -5.94
C ARG A 158 -1.67 -23.72 -7.09
N ASN A 159 -1.30 -24.97 -7.40
CA ASN A 159 -1.81 -25.68 -8.59
C ASN A 159 -1.64 -24.85 -9.88
N ALA A 160 -0.54 -24.10 -9.96
CA ALA A 160 -0.23 -23.22 -11.08
C ALA A 160 0.50 -23.97 -12.19
N GLY A 161 0.06 -23.79 -13.42
CA GLY A 161 0.72 -24.32 -14.61
C GLY A 161 2.04 -23.59 -14.92
N SER A 162 2.80 -24.10 -15.90
CA SER A 162 4.07 -23.49 -16.31
C SER A 162 3.92 -22.11 -16.93
N SER A 163 2.74 -21.79 -17.48
CA SER A 163 2.40 -20.50 -18.09
C SER A 163 1.79 -19.49 -17.12
N ASP A 164 1.41 -19.92 -15.90
CA ASP A 164 0.75 -19.03 -14.94
C ASP A 164 1.77 -18.10 -14.27
N SER A 165 1.79 -16.85 -14.69
CA SER A 165 2.75 -15.83 -14.22
C SER A 165 2.31 -15.11 -12.95
N ALA A 166 1.04 -15.22 -12.57
CA ALA A 166 0.46 -14.66 -11.34
C ALA A 166 0.64 -13.13 -11.23
N LEU A 167 0.15 -12.40 -12.26
CA LEU A 167 0.24 -10.93 -12.27
C LEU A 167 -0.52 -10.30 -11.07
N TYR A 168 0.05 -9.28 -10.47
CA TYR A 168 1.28 -8.53 -10.75
C TYR A 168 2.41 -8.88 -9.78
N THR A 169 2.40 -10.06 -9.20
CA THR A 169 3.42 -10.50 -8.22
C THR A 169 4.80 -10.64 -8.85
N SER A 170 5.85 -10.59 -8.02
CA SER A 170 7.26 -10.73 -8.44
C SER A 170 7.65 -9.74 -9.56
N SER A 171 7.16 -8.53 -9.50
CA SER A 171 7.36 -7.51 -10.54
C SER A 171 7.75 -6.15 -9.95
N THR A 172 8.12 -5.24 -10.84
CA THR A 172 8.14 -3.80 -10.55
C THR A 172 6.98 -3.18 -11.32
N LEU A 173 6.07 -2.53 -10.60
CA LEU A 173 4.98 -1.76 -11.18
C LEU A 173 5.40 -0.32 -11.42
N ALA A 174 5.08 0.22 -12.59
CA ALA A 174 5.11 1.64 -12.88
C ALA A 174 3.68 2.16 -12.93
N LEU A 175 3.33 3.07 -12.02
CA LEU A 175 1.97 3.62 -11.91
C LEU A 175 1.98 5.13 -12.07
N ASN A 176 0.97 5.66 -12.76
CA ASN A 176 0.72 7.10 -12.74
C ASN A 176 0.24 7.51 -11.34
N PRO A 177 0.95 8.39 -10.61
CA PRO A 177 0.61 8.73 -9.22
C PRO A 177 -0.72 9.48 -9.08
N ASN A 178 -1.23 10.08 -10.14
CA ASN A 178 -2.48 10.83 -10.11
C ASN A 178 -3.71 9.94 -10.33
N THR A 179 -3.57 8.86 -11.11
CA THR A 179 -4.69 8.01 -11.52
C THR A 179 -4.62 6.57 -11.01
N GLY A 180 -3.43 6.09 -10.63
CA GLY A 180 -3.19 4.72 -10.27
C GLY A 180 -3.09 3.75 -11.46
N ASN A 181 -3.20 4.24 -12.69
CA ASN A 181 -3.10 3.38 -13.88
C ASN A 181 -1.66 2.87 -14.06
N ALA A 182 -1.53 1.59 -14.38
CA ALA A 182 -0.27 0.99 -14.77
C ALA A 182 0.11 1.42 -16.20
N CYS A 183 1.42 1.58 -16.43
CA CYS A 183 2.02 1.95 -17.71
C CYS A 183 2.78 0.78 -18.32
#